data_a705ebc578b8e2cf9366e192dada6f1d
#
_entry.id   a705ebc578b8e2cf9366e192dada6f1d
#
_cell.length_a   1.000
_cell.length_b   1.000
_cell.length_c   1.000
_cell.angle_alpha   90.00
_cell.angle_beta   90.00
_cell.angle_gamma   90.00
#
_symmetry.space_group_name_H-M   'P 1'
#
loop_
_entity.id
_entity.type
_entity.pdbx_description
1 polymer ?
#
loop_
_entity_poly.entity_id
_entity_poly.type
_entity_poly.pdbx_seq_one_letter_code
_entity_poly.pdbx_strand_id
1 'polypeptide(L)'
;VPYLPLDPHDLGREYKEIIRINSQSGKGGAAYIMESEFGYNMPKAMQKYFGKVVKRRSDSMGKELSPQEIFNLFEKWYINIETPYKLTKYKISSVDSDSFDVDSNNIETNNLLLEAVINFNGHDYTIKGTGNGPVDAFSNALMQQDEEELKSLKNYKFVHYHEHALGEGSHVKGVA
;
A
#
# COMPACT_ATOMS: atom_id res chain seq x y z
N VAL A 1 37.75 -6.13 -6.30
CA VAL A 1 37.48 -6.85 -5.04
C VAL A 1 38.49 -6.33 -4.04
N PRO A 2 38.06 -5.67 -2.94
CA PRO A 2 38.97 -5.26 -1.89
C PRO A 2 39.52 -6.53 -1.23
N TYR A 3 40.82 -6.57 -1.07
CA TYR A 3 41.51 -7.65 -0.34
C TYR A 3 41.16 -7.52 1.14
N LEU A 4 40.21 -8.29 1.62
CA LEU A 4 40.01 -8.48 3.05
C LEU A 4 41.03 -9.53 3.52
N PRO A 5 41.91 -9.22 4.44
CA PRO A 5 42.94 -10.13 4.91
C PRO A 5 42.40 -11.31 5.73
N LEU A 6 41.10 -11.28 6.09
CA LEU A 6 40.39 -12.32 6.84
C LEU A 6 38.99 -12.45 6.29
N ASP A 7 38.52 -13.68 6.08
CA ASP A 7 37.12 -13.92 5.73
C ASP A 7 36.24 -13.64 6.97
N PRO A 8 35.19 -12.80 6.86
CA PRO A 8 34.26 -12.55 7.96
C PRO A 8 33.64 -13.84 8.52
N HIS A 9 33.43 -14.86 7.71
CA HIS A 9 32.92 -16.17 8.15
C HIS A 9 33.83 -16.84 9.15
N ASP A 10 35.15 -16.70 9.01
CA ASP A 10 36.14 -17.28 9.93
C ASP A 10 36.08 -16.62 11.33
N LEU A 11 35.43 -15.46 11.42
CA LEU A 11 35.23 -14.72 12.67
C LEU A 11 33.78 -14.82 13.19
N GLY A 12 32.96 -15.73 12.63
CA GLY A 12 31.55 -15.88 13.00
C GLY A 12 30.68 -14.65 12.68
N ARG A 13 31.08 -13.84 11.68
CA ARG A 13 30.37 -12.66 11.22
C ARG A 13 29.89 -12.89 9.79
N GLU A 14 28.64 -12.54 9.54
CA GLU A 14 28.11 -12.47 8.19
C GLU A 14 28.52 -11.16 7.51
N TYR A 15 28.90 -11.24 6.23
CA TYR A 15 29.14 -10.08 5.39
C TYR A 15 27.77 -9.48 5.01
N LYS A 16 27.30 -8.52 5.79
CA LYS A 16 26.13 -7.71 5.42
C LYS A 16 26.61 -6.44 4.74
N GLU A 17 26.38 -6.36 3.46
CA GLU A 17 26.59 -5.13 2.71
C GLU A 17 25.63 -4.06 3.27
N ILE A 18 26.19 -3.02 3.89
CA ILE A 18 25.37 -1.91 4.40
C ILE A 18 25.02 -1.03 3.21
N ILE A 19 23.86 -1.28 2.62
CA ILE A 19 23.35 -0.44 1.54
C ILE A 19 22.85 0.87 2.15
N ARG A 20 23.50 1.97 1.78
CA ARG A 20 23.12 3.33 2.18
C ARG A 20 22.77 4.14 0.96
N ILE A 21 21.74 4.96 1.07
CA ILE A 21 21.31 5.86 0.01
C ILE A 21 21.67 7.30 0.40
N ASN A 22 22.46 7.93 -0.46
CA ASN A 22 22.76 9.35 -0.38
C ASN A 22 21.96 10.13 -1.44
N SER A 23 22.10 11.45 -1.45
CA SER A 23 21.47 12.36 -2.41
C SER A 23 21.85 12.08 -3.87
N GLN A 24 22.98 11.38 -4.11
CA GLN A 24 23.49 11.00 -5.42
C GLN A 24 23.03 9.61 -5.86
N SER A 25 22.52 8.79 -4.92
CA SER A 25 21.92 7.48 -5.25
C SER A 25 20.72 7.72 -6.14
N GLY A 26 20.76 7.21 -7.35
CA GLY A 26 19.74 7.47 -8.36
C GLY A 26 18.32 7.06 -7.91
N LYS A 27 17.33 7.44 -8.72
CA LYS A 27 15.89 7.25 -8.46
C LYS A 27 15.47 5.80 -8.11
N GLY A 28 16.31 4.81 -8.45
CA GLY A 28 16.08 3.39 -8.17
C GLY A 28 16.56 2.93 -6.80
N GLY A 29 17.46 3.66 -6.13
CA GLY A 29 18.07 3.18 -4.89
C GLY A 29 17.07 2.98 -3.76
N ALA A 30 16.16 3.94 -3.53
CA ALA A 30 15.13 3.79 -2.51
C ALA A 30 14.16 2.64 -2.83
N ALA A 31 13.80 2.45 -4.10
CA ALA A 31 12.96 1.35 -4.53
C ALA A 31 13.64 -0.01 -4.33
N TYR A 32 14.92 -0.09 -4.64
CA TYR A 32 15.71 -1.30 -4.41
C TYR A 32 15.76 -1.69 -2.93
N ILE A 33 16.00 -0.74 -2.02
CA ILE A 33 15.98 -1.04 -0.58
C ILE A 33 14.59 -1.49 -0.12
N MET A 34 13.53 -0.83 -0.58
CA MET A 34 12.17 -1.23 -0.22
C MET A 34 11.84 -2.65 -0.68
N GLU A 35 12.33 -3.05 -1.85
CA GLU A 35 12.13 -4.40 -2.37
C GLU A 35 13.03 -5.43 -1.68
N SER A 36 14.34 -5.16 -1.58
CA SER A 36 15.31 -6.14 -1.08
C SER A 36 15.26 -6.34 0.44
N GLU A 37 15.03 -5.28 1.22
CA GLU A 37 15.04 -5.34 2.68
C GLU A 37 13.66 -5.54 3.29
N PHE A 38 12.61 -5.04 2.63
CA PHE A 38 11.25 -5.00 3.19
C PHE A 38 10.20 -5.71 2.33
N GLY A 39 10.55 -6.20 1.13
CA GLY A 39 9.64 -6.93 0.25
C GLY A 39 8.59 -6.08 -0.49
N TYR A 40 8.71 -4.75 -0.46
CA TYR A 40 7.76 -3.85 -1.11
C TYR A 40 8.14 -3.55 -2.56
N ASN A 41 7.46 -4.16 -3.51
CA ASN A 41 7.64 -3.88 -4.93
C ASN A 41 6.74 -2.71 -5.38
N MET A 42 7.29 -1.50 -5.35
CA MET A 42 6.56 -0.30 -5.69
C MET A 42 6.34 -0.14 -7.20
N PRO A 43 5.15 0.32 -7.66
CA PRO A 43 4.94 0.72 -9.05
C PRO A 43 5.91 1.83 -9.49
N LYS A 44 6.34 1.81 -10.76
CA LYS A 44 7.35 2.76 -11.29
C LYS A 44 7.02 4.24 -11.06
N ALA A 45 5.74 4.60 -11.15
CA ALA A 45 5.30 5.96 -10.85
C ALA A 45 5.57 6.33 -9.38
N MET A 46 5.25 5.42 -8.44
CA MET A 46 5.47 5.58 -7.01
C MET A 46 6.96 5.67 -6.68
N GLN A 47 7.80 4.82 -7.29
CA GLN A 47 9.27 4.87 -7.12
C GLN A 47 9.83 6.27 -7.39
N LYS A 48 9.35 6.92 -8.47
CA LYS A 48 9.77 8.28 -8.84
C LYS A 48 9.42 9.31 -7.77
N TYR A 49 8.21 9.24 -7.20
CA TYR A 49 7.77 10.19 -6.17
C TYR A 49 8.46 9.91 -4.84
N PHE A 50 8.52 8.65 -4.44
CA PHE A 50 9.19 8.25 -3.20
C PHE A 50 10.69 8.59 -3.22
N GLY A 51 11.37 8.36 -4.33
CA GLY A 51 12.77 8.78 -4.50
C GLY A 51 12.99 10.27 -4.27
N LYS A 52 12.01 11.14 -4.63
CA LYS A 52 12.09 12.58 -4.31
C LYS A 52 11.93 12.85 -2.81
N VAL A 53 11.06 12.11 -2.13
CA VAL A 53 10.84 12.23 -0.67
C VAL A 53 12.12 11.86 0.06
N VAL A 54 12.71 10.72 -0.27
CA VAL A 54 13.97 10.22 0.31
C VAL A 54 15.10 11.23 0.08
N LYS A 55 15.26 11.71 -1.17
CA LYS A 55 16.28 12.72 -1.48
C LYS A 55 16.13 13.98 -0.65
N ARG A 56 14.92 14.56 -0.59
CA ARG A 56 14.69 15.78 0.22
C ARG A 56 15.03 15.56 1.69
N ARG A 57 14.72 14.38 2.22
CA ARG A 57 15.04 14.05 3.61
C ARG A 57 16.54 13.94 3.84
N SER A 58 17.25 13.22 2.96
CA SER A 58 18.72 13.11 2.99
C SER A 58 19.39 14.48 2.89
N ASP A 59 18.97 15.32 1.92
CA ASP A 59 19.49 16.67 1.74
C ASP A 59 19.26 17.54 3.00
N SER A 60 18.06 17.45 3.60
CA SER A 60 17.75 18.23 4.81
C SER A 60 18.53 17.80 6.05
N MET A 61 18.93 16.54 6.12
CA MET A 61 19.71 16.00 7.23
C MET A 61 21.23 16.08 6.99
N GLY A 62 21.65 16.35 5.77
CA GLY A 62 23.06 16.37 5.37
C GLY A 62 23.74 15.00 5.52
N LYS A 63 22.98 13.90 5.52
CA LYS A 63 23.51 12.55 5.71
C LYS A 63 22.79 11.52 4.85
N GLU A 64 23.43 10.37 4.68
CA GLU A 64 22.81 9.20 4.08
C GLU A 64 21.74 8.61 5.01
N LEU A 65 20.64 8.12 4.43
CA LEU A 65 19.59 7.46 5.18
C LEU A 65 19.85 5.95 5.23
N SER A 66 19.65 5.37 6.40
CA SER A 66 19.65 3.93 6.58
C SER A 66 18.40 3.30 5.97
N PRO A 67 18.40 1.99 5.68
CA PRO A 67 17.20 1.27 5.22
C PRO A 67 15.98 1.50 6.12
N GLN A 68 16.17 1.46 7.43
CA GLN A 68 15.08 1.69 8.39
C GLN A 68 14.54 3.12 8.35
N GLU A 69 15.39 4.13 8.18
CA GLU A 69 14.94 5.53 8.03
C GLU A 69 14.13 5.71 6.73
N ILE A 70 14.50 5.00 5.67
CA ILE A 70 13.76 4.98 4.39
C ILE A 70 12.39 4.32 4.59
N PHE A 71 12.34 3.16 5.27
CA PHE A 71 11.11 2.48 5.59
C PHE A 71 10.17 3.34 6.44
N ASN A 72 10.66 3.99 7.48
CA ASN A 72 9.87 4.89 8.32
C ASN A 72 9.30 6.09 7.52
N LEU A 73 10.05 6.58 6.51
CA LEU A 73 9.51 7.57 5.58
C LEU A 73 8.39 6.98 4.71
N PHE A 74 8.55 5.75 4.24
CA PHE A 74 7.54 5.08 3.45
C PHE A 74 6.24 4.90 4.24
N GLU A 75 6.33 4.38 5.46
CA GLU A 75 5.17 4.26 6.35
C GLU A 75 4.46 5.61 6.53
N LYS A 76 5.21 6.65 6.83
CA LYS A 76 4.65 7.98 7.06
C LYS A 76 3.90 8.54 5.85
N TRP A 77 4.32 8.22 4.62
CA TRP A 77 3.77 8.81 3.40
C TRP A 77 2.74 7.96 2.68
N TYR A 78 2.74 6.65 2.94
CA TYR A 78 1.95 5.70 2.14
C TYR A 78 1.17 4.67 2.93
N ILE A 79 1.48 4.45 4.22
CA ILE A 79 0.79 3.44 5.03
C ILE A 79 -0.06 4.12 6.11
N ASN A 80 -1.31 3.69 6.22
CA ASN A 80 -2.25 4.16 7.26
C ASN A 80 -2.36 5.69 7.34
N ILE A 81 -2.43 6.35 6.19
CA ILE A 81 -2.59 7.79 6.12
C ILE A 81 -4.02 8.14 6.51
N GLU A 82 -4.16 8.93 7.58
CA GLU A 82 -5.45 9.31 8.14
C GLU A 82 -5.88 10.74 7.77
N THR A 83 -5.05 11.45 7.00
CA THR A 83 -5.33 12.82 6.57
C THR A 83 -5.02 13.01 5.10
N PRO A 84 -5.79 13.77 4.34
CA PRO A 84 -7.03 14.46 4.74
C PRO A 84 -8.25 13.54 4.87
N TYR A 85 -8.18 12.30 4.37
CA TYR A 85 -9.27 11.32 4.39
C TYR A 85 -8.95 10.17 5.33
N LYS A 86 -9.92 9.78 6.14
CA LYS A 86 -9.84 8.62 7.04
C LYS A 86 -11.06 7.74 6.87
N LEU A 87 -10.87 6.47 6.57
CA LEU A 87 -11.92 5.45 6.65
C LEU A 87 -12.16 5.13 8.13
N THR A 88 -13.34 5.49 8.66
CA THR A 88 -13.65 5.30 10.08
C THR A 88 -14.44 4.05 10.36
N LYS A 89 -15.37 3.70 9.45
CA LYS A 89 -16.20 2.50 9.56
C LYS A 89 -16.49 1.95 8.19
N TYR A 90 -16.67 0.65 8.09
CA TYR A 90 -17.23 0.02 6.90
C TYR A 90 -18.02 -1.22 7.27
N LYS A 91 -18.97 -1.57 6.41
CA LYS A 91 -19.74 -2.81 6.46
C LYS A 91 -19.80 -3.38 5.06
N ILE A 92 -19.57 -4.67 4.93
CA ILE A 92 -19.70 -5.40 3.68
C ILE A 92 -20.79 -6.45 3.88
N SER A 93 -21.70 -6.54 2.94
CA SER A 93 -22.77 -7.57 2.90
C SER A 93 -22.91 -8.09 1.47
N SER A 94 -23.33 -9.33 1.33
CA SER A 94 -23.77 -9.85 0.04
C SER A 94 -25.04 -9.12 -0.39
N VAL A 95 -25.13 -8.77 -1.65
CA VAL A 95 -26.42 -8.39 -2.24
C VAL A 95 -27.14 -9.70 -2.52
N ASP A 96 -28.08 -10.08 -1.62
CA ASP A 96 -28.90 -11.26 -1.81
C ASP A 96 -29.76 -11.05 -3.08
N SER A 97 -29.50 -11.86 -4.11
CA SER A 97 -30.56 -12.24 -5.00
C SER A 97 -31.49 -13.16 -4.20
N ASP A 98 -32.74 -12.81 -4.03
CA ASP A 98 -33.76 -13.49 -3.22
C ASP A 98 -34.08 -14.93 -3.69
N SER A 99 -33.22 -15.61 -4.43
CA SER A 99 -33.38 -16.97 -4.88
C SER A 99 -32.06 -17.75 -4.83
N PHE A 100 -31.96 -18.62 -3.84
CA PHE A 100 -31.07 -19.78 -3.88
C PHE A 100 -31.58 -20.80 -4.93
N ASP A 101 -31.75 -20.41 -6.18
CA ASP A 101 -31.99 -21.33 -7.26
C ASP A 101 -30.65 -21.89 -7.74
N VAL A 102 -30.39 -23.13 -7.29
CA VAL A 102 -29.16 -23.91 -7.54
C VAL A 102 -29.03 -24.35 -9.01
N ASP A 103 -30.01 -24.06 -9.86
CA ASP A 103 -30.14 -24.64 -11.22
C ASP A 103 -29.76 -23.70 -12.37
N SER A 104 -29.26 -22.53 -12.14
CA SER A 104 -28.81 -21.69 -13.25
C SER A 104 -27.29 -21.77 -13.43
N ASN A 105 -26.86 -22.25 -14.61
CA ASN A 105 -25.50 -22.15 -15.14
C ASN A 105 -25.01 -20.68 -15.35
N ASN A 106 -25.69 -19.70 -14.75
CA ASN A 106 -25.25 -18.34 -14.59
C ASN A 106 -24.58 -18.23 -13.23
N ILE A 107 -23.27 -18.24 -13.23
CA ILE A 107 -22.46 -17.66 -12.15
C ILE A 107 -22.76 -16.15 -12.21
N GLU A 108 -23.91 -15.74 -11.67
CA GLU A 108 -24.15 -14.34 -11.38
C GLU A 108 -23.10 -13.97 -10.33
N THR A 109 -22.25 -13.06 -10.71
CA THR A 109 -21.20 -12.50 -9.88
C THR A 109 -21.82 -12.05 -8.57
N ASN A 110 -21.45 -12.71 -7.46
CA ASN A 110 -21.88 -12.33 -6.11
C ASN A 110 -21.45 -10.88 -5.86
N ASN A 111 -22.35 -9.94 -6.16
CA ASN A 111 -22.07 -8.54 -5.89
C ASN A 111 -22.10 -8.28 -4.38
N LEU A 112 -21.07 -7.66 -3.89
CA LEU A 112 -20.99 -7.19 -2.52
C LEU A 112 -21.49 -5.75 -2.45
N LEU A 113 -22.29 -5.45 -1.44
CA LEU A 113 -22.62 -4.07 -1.04
C LEU A 113 -21.64 -3.64 0.04
N LEU A 114 -20.99 -2.53 -0.21
CA LEU A 114 -20.17 -1.84 0.79
C LEU A 114 -20.84 -0.54 1.19
N GLU A 115 -20.98 -0.34 2.50
CA GLU A 115 -21.32 0.92 3.15
C GLU A 115 -20.11 1.36 3.97
N ALA A 116 -19.64 2.59 3.78
CA ALA A 116 -18.47 3.08 4.49
C ALA A 116 -18.66 4.53 4.94
N VAL A 117 -17.97 4.89 6.02
CA VAL A 117 -17.90 6.25 6.52
C VAL A 117 -16.49 6.78 6.37
N ILE A 118 -16.35 7.87 5.62
CA ILE A 118 -15.10 8.59 5.42
C ILE A 118 -15.15 9.90 6.19
N ASN A 119 -14.18 10.10 7.07
CA ASN A 119 -13.95 11.39 7.69
C ASN A 119 -13.07 12.26 6.80
N PHE A 120 -13.51 13.46 6.51
CA PHE A 120 -12.74 14.48 5.80
C PHE A 120 -12.82 15.79 6.57
N ASN A 121 -11.68 16.28 7.04
CA ASN A 121 -11.57 17.53 7.83
C ASN A 121 -12.54 17.59 9.04
N GLY A 122 -12.76 16.46 9.71
CA GLY A 122 -13.62 16.39 10.89
C GLY A 122 -15.10 16.12 10.60
N HIS A 123 -15.52 16.03 9.35
CA HIS A 123 -16.89 15.71 8.95
C HIS A 123 -16.96 14.28 8.41
N ASP A 124 -18.00 13.56 8.80
CA ASP A 124 -18.25 12.19 8.39
C ASP A 124 -19.20 12.14 7.19
N TYR A 125 -18.79 11.45 6.14
CA TYR A 125 -19.54 11.22 4.91
C TYR A 125 -19.80 9.73 4.74
N THR A 126 -21.05 9.35 4.49
CA THR A 126 -21.41 7.96 4.22
C THR A 126 -21.41 7.72 2.71
N ILE A 127 -20.66 6.74 2.28
CA ILE A 127 -20.61 6.31 0.88
C ILE A 127 -21.10 4.88 0.75
N LYS A 128 -21.69 4.54 -0.41
CA LYS A 128 -22.18 3.20 -0.72
C LYS A 128 -21.81 2.83 -2.15
N GLY A 129 -21.47 1.58 -2.34
CA GLY A 129 -21.16 1.05 -3.65
C GLY A 129 -21.26 -0.47 -3.69
N THR A 130 -21.48 -1.00 -4.87
CA THR A 130 -21.53 -2.44 -5.13
C THR A 130 -20.38 -2.83 -6.03
N GLY A 131 -19.92 -4.06 -5.91
CA GLY A 131 -18.82 -4.59 -6.72
C GLY A 131 -18.65 -6.09 -6.55
N ASN A 132 -17.82 -6.68 -7.39
CA ASN A 132 -17.51 -8.11 -7.36
C ASN A 132 -16.58 -8.54 -6.22
N GLY A 133 -16.04 -7.56 -5.48
CA GLY A 133 -15.19 -7.75 -4.32
C GLY A 133 -15.11 -6.47 -3.46
N PRO A 134 -14.52 -6.54 -2.25
CA PRO A 134 -14.46 -5.41 -1.32
C PRO A 134 -13.79 -4.16 -1.90
N VAL A 135 -12.69 -4.34 -2.64
CA VAL A 135 -11.93 -3.23 -3.24
C VAL A 135 -12.70 -2.58 -4.38
N ASP A 136 -13.35 -3.40 -5.23
CA ASP A 136 -14.18 -2.93 -6.32
C ASP A 136 -15.42 -2.19 -5.80
N ALA A 137 -16.11 -2.75 -4.81
CA ALA A 137 -17.24 -2.10 -4.17
C ALA A 137 -16.87 -0.75 -3.52
N PHE A 138 -15.71 -0.67 -2.88
CA PHE A 138 -15.20 0.58 -2.30
C PHE A 138 -14.84 1.60 -3.38
N SER A 139 -14.19 1.17 -4.46
CA SER A 139 -13.88 2.04 -5.60
C SER A 139 -15.14 2.64 -6.21
N ASN A 140 -16.14 1.80 -6.43
CA ASN A 140 -17.44 2.23 -6.97
C ASN A 140 -18.16 3.18 -6.02
N ALA A 141 -18.08 2.94 -4.69
CA ALA A 141 -18.61 3.86 -3.68
C ALA A 141 -17.97 5.25 -3.76
N LEU A 142 -16.64 5.32 -3.93
CA LEU A 142 -15.91 6.58 -4.10
C LEU A 142 -16.28 7.30 -5.40
N MET A 143 -16.52 6.57 -6.48
CA MET A 143 -16.87 7.16 -7.77
C MET A 143 -18.31 7.62 -7.85
N GLN A 144 -19.23 6.96 -7.16
CA GLN A 144 -20.66 7.23 -7.20
C GLN A 144 -21.12 8.27 -6.17
N GLN A 145 -20.30 8.61 -5.18
CA GLN A 145 -20.66 9.60 -4.18
C GLN A 145 -20.85 11.00 -4.85
N ASP A 146 -21.80 11.78 -4.36
CA ASP A 146 -22.16 13.10 -4.94
C ASP A 146 -21.67 14.28 -4.11
N GLU A 147 -21.07 14.03 -2.96
CA GLU A 147 -20.57 15.07 -2.05
C GLU A 147 -19.46 15.90 -2.70
N GLU A 148 -19.65 17.22 -2.72
CA GLU A 148 -18.70 18.16 -3.34
C GLU A 148 -17.30 18.06 -2.74
N GLU A 149 -17.24 17.91 -1.42
CA GLU A 149 -16.00 17.79 -0.64
C GLU A 149 -15.19 16.54 -0.99
N LEU A 150 -15.87 15.49 -1.46
CA LEU A 150 -15.24 14.23 -1.83
C LEU A 150 -14.96 14.12 -3.33
N LYS A 151 -15.25 15.14 -4.13
CA LYS A 151 -15.06 15.10 -5.61
C LYS A 151 -13.63 14.76 -6.04
N SER A 152 -12.64 15.14 -5.25
CA SER A 152 -11.24 14.79 -5.54
C SER A 152 -11.00 13.27 -5.54
N LEU A 153 -11.80 12.51 -4.79
CA LEU A 153 -11.73 11.05 -4.73
C LEU A 153 -12.25 10.38 -6.00
N LYS A 154 -13.07 11.06 -6.82
CA LYS A 154 -13.52 10.54 -8.13
C LYS A 154 -12.38 10.41 -9.15
N ASN A 155 -11.27 11.08 -8.92
CA ASN A 155 -10.10 11.02 -9.79
C ASN A 155 -9.15 9.85 -9.47
N TYR A 156 -9.50 9.03 -8.49
CA TYR A 156 -8.74 7.83 -8.17
C TYR A 156 -8.87 6.79 -9.28
N LYS A 157 -7.74 6.18 -9.60
CA LYS A 157 -7.70 5.05 -10.52
C LYS A 157 -6.85 3.96 -9.87
N PHE A 158 -7.46 2.79 -9.66
CA PHE A 158 -6.69 1.61 -9.32
C PHE A 158 -5.78 1.24 -10.49
N VAL A 159 -4.49 1.22 -10.24
CA VAL A 159 -3.48 0.88 -11.25
C VAL A 159 -3.07 -0.58 -11.09
N HIS A 160 -2.99 -1.04 -9.85
CA HIS A 160 -2.56 -2.40 -9.50
C HIS A 160 -3.02 -2.73 -8.08
N TYR A 161 -3.48 -3.96 -7.90
CA TYR A 161 -3.77 -4.54 -6.59
C TYR A 161 -3.13 -5.91 -6.52
N HIS A 162 -2.44 -6.17 -5.43
CA HIS A 162 -1.85 -7.47 -5.14
C HIS A 162 -1.98 -7.76 -3.65
N GLU A 163 -2.46 -8.93 -3.32
CA GLU A 163 -2.61 -9.41 -1.95
C GLU A 163 -1.87 -10.73 -1.79
N HIS A 164 -1.12 -10.87 -0.71
CA HIS A 164 -0.44 -12.12 -0.37
C HIS A 164 -0.42 -12.34 1.14
N ALA A 165 -0.32 -13.61 1.54
CA ALA A 165 -0.19 -13.97 2.93
C ALA A 165 1.25 -13.81 3.40
N LEU A 166 1.45 -13.24 4.60
CA LEU A 166 2.73 -13.24 5.28
C LEU A 166 2.82 -14.44 6.22
N GLY A 167 3.66 -15.40 5.85
CA GLY A 167 3.91 -16.61 6.64
C GLY A 167 3.17 -17.84 6.13
N GLU A 168 3.30 -18.95 6.85
CA GLU A 168 2.70 -20.24 6.53
C GLU A 168 1.70 -20.65 7.63
N GLY A 169 0.60 -21.29 7.26
CA GLY A 169 -0.39 -21.85 8.19
C GLY A 169 -1.74 -21.13 8.19
N SER A 170 -2.68 -21.63 9.01
CA SER A 170 -4.09 -21.21 9.03
C SER A 170 -4.37 -19.85 9.71
N HIS A 171 -3.40 -19.23 10.35
CA HIS A 171 -3.54 -17.96 11.08
C HIS A 171 -2.67 -16.85 10.49
N VAL A 172 -2.45 -16.87 9.20
CA VAL A 172 -1.58 -15.91 8.50
C VAL A 172 -2.29 -14.58 8.35
N LYS A 173 -1.53 -13.48 8.56
CA LYS A 173 -2.04 -12.14 8.26
C LYS A 173 -1.91 -11.88 6.75
N GLY A 174 -2.98 -11.43 6.12
CA GLY A 174 -2.93 -10.89 4.77
C GLY A 174 -2.27 -9.50 4.75
N VAL A 175 -1.52 -9.23 3.68
CA VAL A 175 -0.97 -7.90 3.37
C VAL A 175 -1.43 -7.55 1.97
N ALA A 176 -2.02 -6.39 1.83
CA ALA A 176 -2.49 -5.82 0.58
C ALA A 176 -1.61 -4.64 0.14
#